data_31180e7126dfb43446bdde4b3db3aa0e
#
_entry.id   31180e7126dfb43446bdde4b3db3aa0e
#
_cell.length_a   1.000
_cell.length_b   1.000
_cell.length_c   1.000
_cell.angle_alpha   90.00
_cell.angle_beta   90.00
_cell.angle_gamma   90.00
#
_symmetry.space_group_name_H-M   'P 1'
#
loop_
_entity.id
_entity.type
_entity.pdbx_description
1 polymer ?
#
loop_
_entity_poly.entity_id
_entity_poly.type
_entity_poly.pdbx_seq_one_letter_code
_entity_poly.pdbx_strand_id
1 'polypeptide(L)'
;MKNEMEIIFDAVSDNEGFARVAVAAFIAHLNPTLEEMADVKTAVSEAVTNSIIHGYENLKGYGRAERDWEEVHKGKVRVRCILEKEILRIEVADSGKGIEDVKKAMEPLFTTKPELERSGMGFAFMEAFMDDLEVESAPGEGTVVRMVKKIGIGSWIDCEG
;
A
#
# COMPACT_ATOMS: atom_id res chain seq x y z
N MET A 1 8.54 -1.48 -23.24
CA MET A 1 8.32 -2.76 -22.57
C MET A 1 7.38 -2.53 -21.40
N LYS A 2 6.41 -3.38 -21.22
CA LYS A 2 5.52 -3.42 -20.05
C LYS A 2 5.92 -4.62 -19.20
N ASN A 3 6.09 -4.43 -17.90
CA ASN A 3 6.32 -5.49 -16.94
C ASN A 3 5.26 -5.42 -15.84
N GLU A 4 4.81 -6.56 -15.34
CA GLU A 4 3.73 -6.65 -14.39
C GLU A 4 4.01 -7.71 -13.33
N MET A 5 3.70 -7.39 -12.09
CA MET A 5 3.79 -8.29 -10.95
C MET A 5 2.49 -8.22 -10.15
N GLU A 6 2.03 -9.36 -9.68
CA GLU A 6 0.92 -9.44 -8.72
C GLU A 6 1.30 -10.38 -7.58
N ILE A 7 1.05 -9.97 -6.35
CA ILE A 7 1.19 -10.80 -5.16
C ILE A 7 -0.08 -10.74 -4.33
N ILE A 8 -0.46 -11.88 -3.77
CA ILE A 8 -1.62 -12.01 -2.90
C ILE A 8 -1.15 -12.70 -1.63
N PHE A 9 -1.48 -12.13 -0.48
CA PHE A 9 -1.05 -12.66 0.81
C PHE A 9 -2.13 -12.46 1.88
N ASP A 10 -1.99 -13.20 2.97
CA ASP A 10 -2.87 -13.05 4.13
C ASP A 10 -2.71 -11.68 4.77
N ALA A 11 -3.82 -11.08 5.18
CA ALA A 11 -3.86 -9.78 5.83
C ALA A 11 -3.37 -9.87 7.28
N VAL A 12 -2.09 -10.16 7.44
CA VAL A 12 -1.38 -10.22 8.73
C VAL A 12 -0.21 -9.23 8.72
N SER A 13 0.07 -8.63 9.87
CA SER A 13 1.05 -7.54 10.00
C SER A 13 2.45 -7.91 9.48
N ASP A 14 2.85 -9.18 9.62
CA ASP A 14 4.17 -9.65 9.15
C ASP A 14 4.33 -9.55 7.64
N ASN A 15 3.23 -9.56 6.88
CA ASN A 15 3.26 -9.50 5.42
C ASN A 15 3.40 -8.09 4.84
N GLU A 16 3.28 -7.05 5.66
CA GLU A 16 3.55 -5.67 5.23
C GLU A 16 5.01 -5.52 4.77
N GLY A 17 5.96 -5.99 5.57
CA GLY A 17 7.38 -5.96 5.22
C GLY A 17 7.70 -6.73 3.94
N PHE A 18 7.08 -7.89 3.75
CA PHE A 18 7.22 -8.68 2.54
C PHE A 18 6.74 -7.91 1.30
N ALA A 19 5.56 -7.30 1.36
CA ALA A 19 5.01 -6.52 0.25
C ALA A 19 5.92 -5.35 -0.14
N ARG A 20 6.40 -4.61 0.85
CA ARG A 20 7.33 -3.49 0.67
C ARG A 20 8.63 -3.92 -0.04
N VAL A 21 9.22 -5.04 0.39
CA VAL A 21 10.45 -5.57 -0.21
C VAL A 21 10.20 -6.08 -1.62
N ALA A 22 9.08 -6.75 -1.87
CA ALA A 22 8.72 -7.25 -3.20
C ALA A 22 8.60 -6.12 -4.22
N VAL A 23 7.91 -5.02 -3.86
CA VAL A 23 7.77 -3.85 -4.74
C VAL A 23 9.13 -3.17 -4.97
N ALA A 24 9.93 -3.01 -3.92
CA ALA A 24 11.28 -2.45 -4.03
C ALA A 24 12.17 -3.26 -4.99
N ALA A 25 12.14 -4.58 -4.87
CA ALA A 25 12.88 -5.47 -5.76
C ALA A 25 12.39 -5.37 -7.22
N PHE A 26 11.07 -5.24 -7.42
CA PHE A 26 10.47 -5.12 -8.74
C PHE A 26 10.95 -3.89 -9.52
N ILE A 27 11.18 -2.76 -8.83
CA ILE A 27 11.64 -1.51 -9.46
C ILE A 27 13.15 -1.32 -9.45
N ALA A 28 13.91 -2.17 -8.76
CA ALA A 28 15.35 -1.98 -8.55
C ALA A 28 16.17 -1.85 -9.85
N HIS A 29 15.74 -2.54 -10.92
CA HIS A 29 16.42 -2.48 -12.22
C HIS A 29 16.31 -1.13 -12.94
N LEU A 30 15.44 -0.24 -12.49
CA LEU A 30 15.33 1.13 -13.01
C LEU A 30 16.36 2.09 -12.37
N ASN A 31 17.18 1.59 -11.45
CA ASN A 31 18.13 2.41 -10.68
C ASN A 31 17.46 3.62 -10.01
N PRO A 32 16.41 3.43 -9.22
CA PRO A 32 15.76 4.53 -8.51
C PRO A 32 16.76 5.21 -7.57
N THR A 33 16.55 6.50 -7.32
CA THR A 33 17.27 7.18 -6.25
C THR A 33 16.90 6.61 -4.89
N LEU A 34 17.71 6.88 -3.86
CA LEU A 34 17.36 6.47 -2.49
C LEU A 34 16.04 7.10 -2.03
N GLU A 35 15.78 8.33 -2.43
CA GLU A 35 14.52 9.02 -2.13
C GLU A 35 13.34 8.37 -2.84
N GLU A 36 13.41 8.11 -4.14
CA GLU A 36 12.36 7.42 -4.88
C GLU A 36 12.07 6.04 -4.29
N MET A 37 13.10 5.29 -3.93
CA MET A 37 12.94 3.98 -3.29
C MET A 37 12.27 4.09 -1.92
N ALA A 38 12.67 5.06 -1.11
CA ALA A 38 12.08 5.30 0.20
C ALA A 38 10.61 5.72 0.09
N ASP A 39 10.28 6.60 -0.85
CA ASP A 39 8.92 7.06 -1.11
C ASP A 39 7.99 5.90 -1.49
N VAL A 40 8.41 5.06 -2.43
CA VAL A 40 7.64 3.89 -2.86
C VAL A 40 7.45 2.90 -1.72
N LYS A 41 8.51 2.60 -0.98
CA LYS A 41 8.44 1.67 0.16
C LYS A 41 7.48 2.18 1.23
N THR A 42 7.54 3.46 1.57
CA THR A 42 6.64 4.07 2.56
C THR A 42 5.20 4.05 2.08
N ALA A 43 4.93 4.44 0.85
CA ALA A 43 3.57 4.44 0.29
C ALA A 43 2.95 3.04 0.27
N VAL A 44 3.71 2.02 -0.13
CA VAL A 44 3.26 0.61 -0.11
C VAL A 44 2.99 0.15 1.32
N SER A 45 3.89 0.46 2.26
CA SER A 45 3.71 0.12 3.68
C SER A 45 2.42 0.69 4.24
N GLU A 46 2.14 1.97 3.99
CA GLU A 46 0.94 2.64 4.46
C GLU A 46 -0.34 2.05 3.84
N ALA A 47 -0.34 1.79 2.53
CA ALA A 47 -1.49 1.21 1.85
C ALA A 47 -1.79 -0.21 2.35
N VAL A 48 -0.78 -1.06 2.50
CA VAL A 48 -0.93 -2.43 3.01
C VAL A 48 -1.36 -2.43 4.47
N THR A 49 -0.77 -1.59 5.31
CA THR A 49 -1.15 -1.45 6.72
C THR A 49 -2.61 -1.03 6.85
N ASN A 50 -3.08 -0.09 6.04
CA ASN A 50 -4.48 0.32 6.03
C ASN A 50 -5.41 -0.84 5.66
N SER A 51 -5.07 -1.63 4.65
CA SER A 51 -5.85 -2.82 4.28
C SER A 51 -5.91 -3.84 5.42
N ILE A 52 -4.80 -4.06 6.11
CA ILE A 52 -4.71 -5.01 7.22
C ILE A 52 -5.52 -4.53 8.43
N ILE A 53 -5.30 -3.30 8.88
CA ILE A 53 -5.88 -2.77 10.12
C ILE A 53 -7.35 -2.40 9.94
N HIS A 54 -7.66 -1.64 8.87
CA HIS A 54 -8.99 -1.06 8.66
C HIS A 54 -9.87 -1.89 7.75
N GLY A 55 -9.29 -2.66 6.83
CA GLY A 55 -10.04 -3.50 5.91
C GLY A 55 -10.72 -4.67 6.62
N TYR A 56 -10.04 -5.31 7.56
CA TYR A 56 -10.45 -6.58 8.16
C TYR A 56 -10.72 -6.51 9.68
N GLU A 57 -11.20 -5.39 10.15
CA GLU A 57 -11.47 -5.11 11.58
C GLU A 57 -12.32 -6.14 12.30
N ASN A 58 -13.30 -6.71 11.62
CA ASN A 58 -14.29 -7.61 12.23
C ASN A 58 -13.90 -9.09 12.20
N LEU A 59 -12.71 -9.40 11.68
CA LEU A 59 -12.22 -10.76 11.74
C LEU A 59 -11.75 -11.03 13.17
N LYS A 60 -12.56 -11.78 13.92
CA LYS A 60 -12.22 -12.23 15.28
C LYS A 60 -10.86 -12.94 15.25
N GLY A 61 -9.90 -12.44 16.01
CA GLY A 61 -8.55 -13.01 16.08
C GLY A 61 -7.45 -12.06 15.64
N TYR A 62 -7.77 -10.90 15.12
CA TYR A 62 -6.78 -9.91 14.74
C TYR A 62 -6.20 -9.23 16.00
N GLY A 63 -4.95 -9.51 16.34
CA GLY A 63 -4.22 -8.81 17.39
C GLY A 63 -4.04 -9.54 18.72
N ARG A 64 -4.47 -10.80 18.87
CA ARG A 64 -4.09 -11.62 20.02
C ARG A 64 -3.56 -12.97 19.54
N ALA A 65 -2.28 -13.16 19.69
CA ALA A 65 -1.64 -14.46 19.63
C ALA A 65 -2.17 -15.31 20.77
N GLU A 66 -3.21 -16.08 20.54
CA GLU A 66 -3.50 -17.29 21.29
C GLU A 66 -4.77 -17.96 20.77
N ARG A 67 -4.53 -19.15 20.22
CA ARG A 67 -5.49 -20.25 20.06
C ARG A 67 -6.55 -20.13 18.96
N ASP A 68 -6.43 -21.01 18.05
CA ASP A 68 -7.30 -21.51 16.99
C ASP A 68 -6.90 -21.03 15.58
N TRP A 69 -5.82 -21.62 15.10
CA TRP A 69 -5.31 -21.46 13.73
C TRP A 69 -6.27 -21.95 12.64
N GLU A 70 -7.38 -22.62 13.01
CA GLU A 70 -8.23 -23.34 12.06
C GLU A 70 -9.50 -22.59 11.62
N GLU A 71 -9.90 -21.47 12.27
CA GLU A 71 -11.16 -20.80 11.94
C GLU A 71 -11.08 -19.31 11.61
N VAL A 72 -9.89 -18.74 11.52
CA VAL A 72 -9.79 -17.33 11.11
C VAL A 72 -9.85 -17.28 9.58
N HIS A 73 -11.00 -16.87 9.04
CA HIS A 73 -11.08 -16.44 7.65
C HIS A 73 -10.16 -15.24 7.46
N LYS A 74 -8.91 -15.52 7.16
CA LYS A 74 -7.91 -14.50 6.91
C LYS A 74 -8.29 -13.76 5.63
N GLY A 75 -8.54 -12.46 5.74
CA GLY A 75 -8.65 -11.59 4.59
C GLY A 75 -7.37 -11.66 3.76
N LYS A 76 -7.49 -11.35 2.49
CA LYS A 76 -6.35 -11.27 1.57
C LYS A 76 -6.11 -9.82 1.17
N VAL A 77 -4.85 -9.49 1.01
CA VAL A 77 -4.41 -8.24 0.38
C VAL A 77 -3.76 -8.60 -0.95
N ARG A 78 -4.14 -7.90 -1.99
CA ARG A 78 -3.55 -8.01 -3.32
C ARG A 78 -2.74 -6.76 -3.62
N VAL A 79 -1.50 -6.92 -4.01
CA VAL A 79 -0.65 -5.85 -4.51
C VAL A 79 -0.29 -6.16 -5.95
N ARG A 80 -0.64 -5.26 -6.85
CA ARG A 80 -0.33 -5.35 -8.28
C ARG A 80 0.52 -4.16 -8.68
N CYS A 81 1.62 -4.42 -9.36
CA CYS A 81 2.50 -3.40 -9.90
C CYS A 81 2.57 -3.54 -11.42
N ILE A 82 2.42 -2.43 -12.10
CA ILE A 82 2.59 -2.33 -13.56
C ILE A 82 3.65 -1.29 -13.82
N LEU A 83 4.69 -1.70 -14.53
CA LEU A 83 5.77 -0.84 -14.94
C LEU A 83 5.74 -0.70 -16.45
N GLU A 84 5.57 0.52 -16.92
CA GLU A 84 5.62 0.84 -18.36
C GLU A 84 6.55 2.02 -18.57
N LYS A 85 7.66 1.78 -19.24
CA LYS A 85 8.78 2.72 -19.30
C LYS A 85 9.26 3.05 -17.88
N GLU A 86 9.17 4.30 -17.48
CA GLU A 86 9.57 4.83 -16.17
C GLU A 86 8.37 5.05 -15.23
N ILE A 87 7.16 4.70 -15.66
CA ILE A 87 5.95 4.91 -14.88
C ILE A 87 5.59 3.63 -14.12
N LEU A 88 5.65 3.72 -12.80
CA LEU A 88 5.21 2.68 -11.89
C LEU A 88 3.76 2.98 -11.46
N ARG A 89 2.88 2.00 -11.66
CA ARG A 89 1.53 2.00 -11.09
C ARG A 89 1.43 0.90 -10.07
N ILE A 90 0.94 1.23 -8.90
CA ILE A 90 0.74 0.28 -7.79
C ILE A 90 -0.74 0.28 -7.44
N GLU A 91 -1.33 -0.89 -7.36
CA GLU A 91 -2.68 -1.10 -6.84
C GLU A 91 -2.62 -1.97 -5.60
N VAL A 92 -3.19 -1.50 -4.50
CA VAL A 92 -3.36 -2.28 -3.27
C VAL A 92 -4.85 -2.45 -3.03
N ALA A 93 -5.32 -3.68 -3.02
CA ALA A 93 -6.73 -4.01 -2.93
C ALA A 93 -7.01 -4.99 -1.78
N ASP A 94 -8.10 -4.75 -1.08
CA ASP A 94 -8.68 -5.65 -0.10
C ASP A 94 -10.18 -5.83 -0.34
N SER A 95 -10.74 -6.91 0.21
CA SER A 95 -12.17 -7.20 0.21
C SER A 95 -12.78 -7.02 1.60
N GLY A 96 -12.27 -6.06 2.36
CA GLY A 96 -12.69 -5.78 3.72
C GLY A 96 -13.96 -4.96 3.81
N LYS A 97 -14.12 -4.26 4.93
CA LYS A 97 -15.35 -3.49 5.23
C LYS A 97 -15.56 -2.24 4.37
N GLY A 98 -14.53 -1.76 3.68
CA GLY A 98 -14.57 -0.51 2.93
C GLY A 98 -14.51 0.74 3.83
N ILE A 99 -14.61 1.90 3.19
CA ILE A 99 -14.55 3.22 3.80
C ILE A 99 -15.86 3.93 3.52
N GLU A 100 -16.53 4.44 4.56
CA GLU A 100 -17.80 5.18 4.42
C GLU A 100 -17.59 6.55 3.77
N ASP A 101 -16.60 7.29 4.22
CA ASP A 101 -16.27 8.63 3.73
C ASP A 101 -14.78 8.71 3.36
N VAL A 102 -14.50 8.49 2.07
CA VAL A 102 -13.12 8.49 1.53
C VAL A 102 -12.47 9.86 1.69
N LYS A 103 -13.19 10.96 1.48
CA LYS A 103 -12.64 12.31 1.63
C LYS A 103 -12.17 12.57 3.04
N LYS A 104 -12.98 12.18 4.02
CA LYS A 104 -12.63 12.32 5.43
C LYS A 104 -11.48 11.41 5.83
N ALA A 105 -11.46 10.18 5.34
CA ALA A 105 -10.38 9.23 5.59
C ALA A 105 -9.02 9.71 5.04
N MET A 106 -9.02 10.52 4.00
CA MET A 106 -7.81 11.10 3.42
C MET A 106 -7.31 12.36 4.15
N GLU A 107 -8.08 12.91 5.09
CA GLU A 107 -7.64 14.04 5.90
C GLU A 107 -6.47 13.64 6.81
N PRO A 108 -5.43 14.50 6.98
CA PRO A 108 -4.33 14.23 7.89
C PRO A 108 -4.83 13.97 9.31
N LEU A 109 -4.19 13.01 10.01
CA LEU A 109 -4.49 12.60 11.38
C LEU A 109 -5.85 11.92 11.59
N PHE A 110 -6.65 11.69 10.52
CA PHE A 110 -7.86 10.91 10.65
C PHE A 110 -7.56 9.42 10.78
N THR A 111 -8.11 8.77 11.79
CA THR A 111 -8.11 7.32 11.95
C THR A 111 -9.29 6.86 12.79
N THR A 112 -9.85 5.70 12.46
CA THR A 112 -10.88 5.03 13.26
C THR A 112 -10.29 4.20 14.40
N LYS A 113 -8.96 3.97 14.36
CA LYS A 113 -8.21 3.14 15.32
C LYS A 113 -6.88 3.76 15.68
N PRO A 114 -6.89 4.87 16.45
CA PRO A 114 -5.66 5.59 16.81
C PRO A 114 -4.63 4.72 17.52
N GLU A 115 -5.07 3.74 18.30
CA GLU A 115 -4.21 2.84 19.06
C GLU A 115 -3.44 1.83 18.21
N LEU A 116 -3.89 1.56 16.97
CA LEU A 116 -3.27 0.63 16.04
C LEU A 116 -2.45 1.33 14.96
N GLU A 117 -2.78 2.57 14.65
CA GLU A 117 -2.07 3.39 13.67
C GLU A 117 -0.97 4.21 14.32
N ARG A 118 0.25 4.12 13.76
CA ARG A 118 1.42 4.80 14.31
C ARG A 118 1.40 6.31 14.12
N SER A 119 0.82 6.79 13.02
CA SER A 119 0.89 8.20 12.63
C SER A 119 -0.46 8.85 12.37
N GLY A 120 -1.50 8.11 11.99
CA GLY A 120 -2.75 8.65 11.47
C GLY A 120 -2.60 9.42 10.16
N MET A 121 -1.49 9.25 9.45
CA MET A 121 -1.10 10.02 8.28
C MET A 121 -0.99 9.17 7.00
N GLY A 122 -1.51 7.94 6.98
CA GLY A 122 -1.29 6.98 5.91
C GLY A 122 -1.58 7.51 4.51
N PHE A 123 -2.79 8.03 4.26
CA PHE A 123 -3.13 8.61 2.96
C PHE A 123 -2.38 9.91 2.66
N ALA A 124 -2.09 10.72 3.68
CA ALA A 124 -1.30 11.94 3.51
C ALA A 124 0.13 11.62 3.09
N PHE A 125 0.75 10.58 3.63
CA PHE A 125 2.06 10.12 3.20
C PHE A 125 2.04 9.55 1.78
N MET A 126 1.04 8.75 1.43
CA MET A 126 0.89 8.24 0.06
C MET A 126 0.78 9.39 -0.94
N GLU A 127 -0.04 10.40 -0.64
CA GLU A 127 -0.20 11.58 -1.49
C GLU A 127 1.09 12.40 -1.60
N ALA A 128 1.82 12.57 -0.50
CA ALA A 128 3.07 13.34 -0.47
C ALA A 128 4.21 12.67 -1.25
N PHE A 129 4.29 11.34 -1.21
CA PHE A 129 5.43 10.58 -1.78
C PHE A 129 5.18 10.05 -3.18
N MET A 130 3.92 9.95 -3.60
CA MET A 130 3.56 9.50 -4.94
C MET A 130 3.15 10.68 -5.81
N ASP A 131 3.23 10.53 -7.12
CA ASP A 131 2.85 11.57 -8.07
C ASP A 131 1.34 11.67 -8.23
N ASP A 132 0.63 10.56 -8.03
CA ASP A 132 -0.83 10.51 -8.05
C ASP A 132 -1.36 9.44 -7.08
N LEU A 133 -2.52 9.71 -6.51
CA LEU A 133 -3.22 8.83 -5.56
C LEU A 133 -4.71 8.84 -5.86
N GLU A 134 -5.28 7.66 -6.03
CA GLU A 134 -6.72 7.44 -6.15
C GLU A 134 -7.16 6.37 -5.16
N VAL A 135 -8.23 6.63 -4.44
CA VAL A 135 -8.85 5.68 -3.50
C VAL A 135 -10.29 5.43 -3.91
N GLU A 136 -10.61 4.17 -4.17
CA GLU A 136 -11.95 3.70 -4.50
C GLU A 136 -12.40 2.73 -3.42
N SER A 137 -13.52 3.05 -2.78
CA SER A 137 -14.05 2.25 -1.68
C SER A 137 -15.55 2.49 -1.53
N ALA A 138 -16.24 1.45 -1.07
CA ALA A 138 -17.64 1.53 -0.66
C ALA A 138 -17.85 0.60 0.54
N PRO A 139 -18.78 0.93 1.46
CA PRO A 139 -19.09 0.07 2.60
C PRO A 139 -19.43 -1.36 2.17
N GLY A 140 -18.73 -2.34 2.74
CA GLY A 140 -18.90 -3.76 2.44
C GLY A 140 -18.25 -4.26 1.16
N GLU A 141 -17.63 -3.40 0.35
CA GLU A 141 -17.03 -3.76 -0.94
C GLU A 141 -15.50 -3.74 -0.95
N GLY A 142 -14.89 -3.47 0.20
CA GLY A 142 -13.44 -3.34 0.30
C GLY A 142 -12.91 -2.00 -0.20
N THR A 143 -11.60 -1.94 -0.38
CA THR A 143 -10.89 -0.72 -0.79
C THR A 143 -9.84 -1.04 -1.83
N VAL A 144 -9.72 -0.17 -2.82
CA VAL A 144 -8.65 -0.19 -3.81
C VAL A 144 -7.91 1.14 -3.75
N VAL A 145 -6.62 1.09 -3.50
CA VAL A 145 -5.72 2.25 -3.51
C VAL A 145 -4.86 2.15 -4.75
N ARG A 146 -4.88 3.16 -5.61
CA ARG A 146 -4.05 3.25 -6.81
C ARG A 146 -3.08 4.39 -6.67
N MET A 147 -1.81 4.10 -6.88
CA MET A 147 -0.73 5.07 -6.77
C MET A 147 0.11 5.05 -8.04
N VAL A 148 0.62 6.21 -8.42
CA VAL A 148 1.49 6.36 -9.59
C VAL A 148 2.74 7.11 -9.19
N LYS A 149 3.90 6.65 -9.67
CA LYS A 149 5.16 7.35 -9.51
C LYS A 149 6.04 7.17 -10.73
N LYS A 150 6.65 8.25 -11.18
CA LYS A 150 7.72 8.21 -12.17
C LYS A 150 9.04 7.91 -11.47
N ILE A 151 9.76 6.91 -11.96
CA ILE A 151 11.02 6.40 -11.38
C ILE A 151 12.17 6.69 -12.36
N GLY A 152 13.36 6.94 -11.82
CA GLY A 152 14.57 7.09 -12.63
C GLY A 152 14.81 8.49 -13.14
N ILE A 153 14.17 9.51 -12.58
CA ILE A 153 14.40 10.93 -12.97
C ILE A 153 15.84 11.36 -12.67
N GLY A 154 16.48 10.77 -11.66
CA GLY A 154 17.83 11.14 -11.22
C GLY A 154 18.95 10.82 -12.22
N SER A 155 18.72 9.97 -13.22
CA SER A 155 19.74 9.60 -14.21
C SER A 155 19.89 10.60 -15.37
N TRP A 156 19.03 11.60 -15.45
CA TRP A 156 19.02 12.56 -16.57
C TRP A 156 19.70 13.89 -16.29
N ILE A 157 20.14 14.13 -15.06
CA ILE A 157 20.74 15.41 -14.67
C ILE A 157 22.23 15.52 -15.06
N ASP A 158 22.90 14.41 -15.37
CA ASP A 158 24.34 14.36 -15.58
C ASP A 158 24.81 14.31 -17.06
N CYS A 159 23.91 14.49 -18.03
CA CYS A 159 24.31 14.42 -19.44
C CYS A 159 24.34 15.74 -20.22
N GLU A 160 24.16 16.87 -19.55
CA GLU A 160 24.41 18.20 -20.15
C GLU A 160 25.39 18.97 -19.29
N GLY A 161 26.63 18.59 -19.43
CA GLY A 161 27.77 19.35 -18.93
C GLY A 161 28.72 19.64 -20.04
#